data_b7017de23ff6f905b301e808e4d53a6d
#
_entry.id   b7017de23ff6f905b301e808e4d53a6d
#
_cell.length_a   1.000
_cell.length_b   1.000
_cell.length_c   1.000
_cell.angle_alpha   90.00
_cell.angle_beta   90.00
_cell.angle_gamma   90.00
#
_symmetry.space_group_name_H-M   'P 1'
#
loop_
_entity.id
_entity.type
_entity.pdbx_description
1 polymer ?
#
loop_
_entity_poly.entity_id
_entity_poly.type
_entity_poly.pdbx_seq_one_letter_code
_entity_poly.pdbx_strand_id
1 'polypeptide(L)'
;SKMTSAHGCLFSGFDAPSVAASWMGWKNAFHCEINPFCNEILKYWFPNSEHYEDITKTDFSQWKGRIDVLTGGFPCQPFSLAGQRKGADDNRYLWPHMLRAIREIRPAWVIGENVAGILTMVQPGKETEVGSQTSLFGEDNRKRILLRQEYVVETICKDLEREGYSVQPLLIPACAVGAPHRRDRVWFIAHCADSRTEDVRREREEKVLADVIAPYTNGNRCN
;
A
#
# COMPACT_ATOMS: atom_id res chain seq x y z
N SER A 1 -23.13 -0.02 21.93
CA SER A 1 -22.34 1.13 21.46
C SER A 1 -21.76 0.79 20.10
N LYS A 2 -22.02 1.64 19.12
CA LYS A 2 -21.48 1.49 17.76
C LYS A 2 -19.96 1.55 17.85
N MET A 3 -19.25 0.43 17.58
CA MET A 3 -17.79 0.43 17.62
C MET A 3 -17.26 1.30 16.45
N THR A 4 -16.49 2.31 16.79
CA THR A 4 -15.87 3.21 15.81
C THR A 4 -14.65 2.54 15.22
N SER A 5 -14.51 2.50 13.89
CA SER A 5 -13.34 1.95 13.21
C SER A 5 -12.09 2.77 13.55
N ALA A 6 -10.98 2.09 13.74
CA ALA A 6 -9.69 2.70 14.02
C ALA A 6 -8.81 2.71 12.76
N HIS A 7 -8.27 3.88 12.44
CA HIS A 7 -7.42 4.13 11.27
C HIS A 7 -5.99 4.47 11.71
N GLY A 8 -5.01 3.88 11.05
CA GLY A 8 -3.60 4.24 11.12
C GLY A 8 -3.07 4.65 9.75
N CYS A 9 -2.19 5.63 9.70
CA CYS A 9 -1.61 6.13 8.46
C CYS A 9 -0.09 6.07 8.46
N LEU A 10 0.47 5.48 7.41
CA LEU A 10 1.91 5.42 7.12
C LEU A 10 2.23 6.33 5.95
N PHE A 11 3.43 6.92 5.95
CA PHE A 11 3.86 7.87 4.91
C PHE A 11 2.84 9.01 4.73
N SER A 12 2.44 9.59 5.84
CA SER A 12 1.21 10.38 5.94
C SER A 12 1.23 11.65 5.10
N GLY A 13 2.36 12.32 4.96
CA GLY A 13 2.42 13.63 4.29
C GLY A 13 1.47 14.62 4.95
N PHE A 14 0.57 15.23 4.17
CA PHE A 14 -0.55 16.05 4.67
C PHE A 14 -1.81 15.24 5.01
N ASP A 15 -1.74 13.95 4.81
CA ASP A 15 -2.68 12.94 5.30
C ASP A 15 -4.14 13.09 4.85
N ALA A 16 -4.36 13.11 3.55
CA ALA A 16 -5.71 13.02 2.98
C ALA A 16 -6.49 11.78 3.46
N PRO A 17 -5.89 10.59 3.64
CA PRO A 17 -6.58 9.44 4.21
C PRO A 17 -7.16 9.67 5.60
N SER A 18 -6.45 10.36 6.50
CA SER A 18 -6.98 10.67 7.84
C SER A 18 -8.10 11.71 7.81
N VAL A 19 -8.06 12.65 6.86
CA VAL A 19 -9.19 13.57 6.62
C VAL A 19 -10.42 12.78 6.18
N ALA A 20 -10.28 11.86 5.23
CA ALA A 20 -11.36 10.99 4.76
C ALA A 20 -11.90 10.11 5.90
N ALA A 21 -11.02 9.53 6.71
CA ALA A 21 -11.40 8.75 7.89
C ALA A 21 -12.22 9.59 8.89
N SER A 22 -11.83 10.85 9.10
CA SER A 22 -12.58 11.78 9.96
C SER A 22 -14.00 12.06 9.43
N TRP A 23 -14.14 12.23 8.10
CA TRP A 23 -15.46 12.40 7.47
C TRP A 23 -16.36 11.17 7.66
N MET A 24 -15.79 9.98 7.72
CA MET A 24 -16.50 8.73 8.00
C MET A 24 -16.75 8.48 9.50
N GLY A 25 -16.28 9.37 10.37
CA GLY A 25 -16.40 9.21 11.82
C GLY A 25 -15.46 8.14 12.39
N TRP A 26 -14.38 7.80 11.71
CA TRP A 26 -13.36 6.88 12.19
C TRP A 26 -12.40 7.58 13.15
N LYS A 27 -11.80 6.81 14.04
CA LYS A 27 -10.77 7.30 14.95
C LYS A 27 -9.40 7.23 14.25
N ASN A 28 -8.74 8.37 14.09
CA ASN A 28 -7.34 8.41 13.67
C ASN A 28 -6.45 8.07 14.85
N ALA A 29 -5.89 6.86 14.86
CA ALA A 29 -5.12 6.32 15.98
C ALA A 29 -3.66 6.79 15.96
N PHE A 30 -3.01 6.77 14.78
CA PHE A 30 -1.63 7.22 14.64
C PHE A 30 -1.30 7.69 13.22
N HIS A 31 -0.21 8.47 13.13
CA HIS A 31 0.45 8.89 11.90
C HIS A 31 1.92 8.52 11.95
N CYS A 32 2.51 8.20 10.80
CA CYS A 32 3.94 8.01 10.65
C CYS A 32 4.43 8.82 9.44
N GLU A 33 5.20 9.88 9.71
CA GLU A 33 5.69 10.82 8.69
C GLU A 33 7.07 11.34 9.06
N ILE A 34 8.03 11.18 8.16
CA ILE A 34 9.43 11.57 8.43
C ILE A 34 9.68 13.07 8.30
N ASN A 35 8.85 13.78 7.52
CA ASN A 35 9.04 15.21 7.30
C ASN A 35 8.59 16.01 8.54
N PRO A 36 9.49 16.78 9.19
CA PRO A 36 9.16 17.53 10.41
C PRO A 36 8.05 18.56 10.20
N PHE A 37 8.03 19.23 9.05
CA PHE A 37 7.00 20.23 8.73
C PHE A 37 5.61 19.57 8.62
N CYS A 38 5.52 18.43 7.92
CA CYS A 38 4.27 17.68 7.85
C CYS A 38 3.84 17.21 9.25
N ASN A 39 4.75 16.74 10.09
CA ASN A 39 4.45 16.32 11.46
C ASN A 39 3.85 17.44 12.32
N GLU A 40 4.37 18.67 12.20
CA GLU A 40 3.79 19.82 12.93
C GLU A 40 2.33 20.10 12.49
N ILE A 41 2.06 20.01 11.18
CA ILE A 41 0.71 20.14 10.65
C ILE A 41 -0.21 19.03 11.15
N LEU A 42 0.27 17.78 11.15
CA LEU A 42 -0.51 16.62 11.62
C LEU A 42 -0.82 16.71 13.12
N LYS A 43 0.12 17.16 13.94
CA LYS A 43 -0.11 17.41 15.37
C LYS A 43 -1.19 18.45 15.61
N TYR A 44 -1.24 19.49 14.77
CA TYR A 44 -2.28 20.50 14.86
C TYR A 44 -3.67 19.97 14.46
N TRP A 45 -3.76 19.24 13.33
CA TRP A 45 -5.04 18.74 12.82
C TRP A 45 -5.55 17.49 13.56
N PHE A 46 -4.64 16.65 14.05
CA PHE A 46 -4.96 15.38 14.70
C PHE A 46 -4.29 15.26 16.08
N PRO A 47 -4.61 16.15 17.03
CA PRO A 47 -3.90 16.24 18.32
C PRO A 47 -4.09 14.99 19.21
N ASN A 48 -5.11 14.18 18.94
CA ASN A 48 -5.42 12.95 19.70
C ASN A 48 -4.81 11.69 19.08
N SER A 49 -4.09 11.81 17.97
CA SER A 49 -3.38 10.71 17.32
C SER A 49 -1.96 10.60 17.86
N GLU A 50 -1.41 9.37 17.92
CA GLU A 50 0.02 9.20 18.14
C GLU A 50 0.81 9.56 16.89
N HIS A 51 1.98 10.18 17.06
CA HIS A 51 2.83 10.64 15.97
C HIS A 51 4.17 9.93 16.01
N TYR A 52 4.49 9.25 14.91
CA TYR A 52 5.79 8.62 14.67
C TYR A 52 6.50 9.32 13.53
N GLU A 53 7.82 9.30 13.54
CA GLU A 53 8.64 9.96 12.52
C GLU A 53 9.18 8.97 11.50
N ASP A 54 10.04 8.07 11.92
CA ASP A 54 10.78 7.17 11.04
C ASP A 54 10.23 5.75 11.08
N ILE A 55 9.58 5.32 10.00
CA ILE A 55 9.00 3.97 9.89
C ILE A 55 10.06 2.89 10.06
N THR A 56 11.32 3.15 9.68
CA THR A 56 12.41 2.16 9.77
C THR A 56 12.83 1.88 11.22
N LYS A 57 12.49 2.78 12.14
CA LYS A 57 12.86 2.73 13.56
C LYS A 57 11.67 2.52 14.49
N THR A 58 10.45 2.62 13.97
CA THR A 58 9.22 2.52 14.77
C THR A 58 8.77 1.08 14.89
N ASP A 59 8.46 0.65 16.12
CA ASP A 59 7.78 -0.60 16.44
C ASP A 59 6.28 -0.33 16.55
N PHE A 60 5.49 -0.98 15.70
CA PHE A 60 4.04 -0.84 15.67
C PHE A 60 3.30 -1.97 16.41
N SER A 61 4.00 -2.85 17.10
CA SER A 61 3.42 -4.05 17.75
C SER A 61 2.34 -3.71 18.79
N GLN A 62 2.42 -2.53 19.43
CA GLN A 62 1.38 -2.04 20.35
C GLN A 62 0.01 -1.86 19.68
N TRP A 63 -0.02 -1.73 18.35
CA TRP A 63 -1.24 -1.58 17.57
C TRP A 63 -1.84 -2.90 17.08
N LYS A 64 -1.22 -4.03 17.44
CA LYS A 64 -1.67 -5.35 17.00
C LYS A 64 -3.13 -5.60 17.35
N GLY A 65 -3.94 -5.85 16.31
CA GLY A 65 -5.37 -6.09 16.43
C GLY A 65 -6.21 -4.90 16.86
N ARG A 66 -5.63 -3.68 16.90
CA ARG A 66 -6.28 -2.43 17.32
C ARG A 66 -6.60 -1.49 16.17
N ILE A 67 -6.13 -1.79 14.96
CA ILE A 67 -6.33 -0.99 13.75
C ILE A 67 -7.23 -1.77 12.80
N ASP A 68 -8.31 -1.15 12.38
CA ASP A 68 -9.23 -1.73 11.39
C ASP A 68 -8.74 -1.45 9.96
N VAL A 69 -8.30 -0.23 9.69
CA VAL A 69 -7.82 0.20 8.37
C VAL A 69 -6.44 0.84 8.51
N LEU A 70 -5.47 0.31 7.79
CA LEU A 70 -4.13 0.88 7.66
C LEU A 70 -3.98 1.43 6.25
N THR A 71 -3.64 2.71 6.13
CA THR A 71 -3.36 3.35 4.85
C THR A 71 -1.89 3.71 4.70
N GLY A 72 -1.38 3.77 3.47
CA GLY A 72 -0.01 4.21 3.24
C GLY A 72 0.30 4.45 1.76
N GLY A 73 0.80 5.64 1.46
CA GLY A 73 1.36 6.00 0.15
C GLY A 73 2.87 5.80 0.15
N PHE A 74 3.34 4.54 0.06
CA PHE A 74 4.76 4.24 0.19
C PHE A 74 5.57 4.72 -1.01
N PRO A 75 6.80 5.26 -0.80
CA PRO A 75 7.68 5.66 -1.88
C PRO A 75 8.13 4.46 -2.72
N CYS A 76 8.05 4.60 -4.04
CA CYS A 76 8.58 3.65 -5.00
C CYS A 76 9.12 4.42 -6.19
N GLN A 77 10.44 4.63 -6.24
CA GLN A 77 11.10 5.29 -7.36
C GLN A 77 11.82 4.26 -8.22
N PRO A 78 11.84 4.43 -9.57
CA PRO A 78 12.56 3.54 -10.44
C PRO A 78 14.05 3.54 -10.09
N PHE A 79 14.61 2.35 -9.97
CA PHE A 79 16.05 2.20 -9.85
C PHE A 79 16.66 2.52 -11.21
N SER A 80 17.40 3.64 -11.33
CA SER A 80 18.19 3.88 -12.53
C SER A 80 19.33 2.87 -12.61
N LEU A 81 19.53 2.26 -13.76
CA LEU A 81 20.64 1.32 -14.02
C LEU A 81 22.04 1.93 -13.77
N ALA A 82 22.14 3.27 -13.67
CA ALA A 82 23.37 4.02 -13.46
C ALA A 82 23.64 4.42 -11.99
N GLY A 83 22.72 4.14 -11.05
CA GLY A 83 22.87 4.49 -9.64
C GLY A 83 23.46 3.33 -8.84
N GLN A 84 24.62 3.55 -8.19
CA GLN A 84 25.18 2.60 -7.24
C GLN A 84 24.11 2.18 -6.22
N ARG A 85 23.96 0.87 -6.03
CA ARG A 85 23.12 0.27 -5.01
C ARG A 85 23.60 0.77 -3.64
N LYS A 86 22.94 1.76 -3.08
CA LYS A 86 22.98 2.01 -1.65
C LYS A 86 22.09 0.96 -1.01
N GLY A 87 22.62 0.17 -0.08
CA GLY A 87 21.93 -0.98 0.53
C GLY A 87 20.61 -0.65 1.24
N ALA A 88 20.32 -1.26 2.38
CA ALA A 88 19.06 -1.17 3.14
C ALA A 88 18.59 0.26 3.52
N ASP A 89 19.46 1.27 3.39
CA ASP A 89 19.17 2.68 3.68
C ASP A 89 18.61 3.47 2.47
N ASP A 90 18.22 2.79 1.39
CA ASP A 90 17.68 3.46 0.20
C ASP A 90 16.20 3.83 0.39
N ASN A 91 15.95 5.09 0.73
CA ASN A 91 14.60 5.65 0.95
C ASN A 91 13.73 5.70 -0.31
N ARG A 92 14.21 5.18 -1.45
CA ARG A 92 13.46 5.15 -2.71
C ARG A 92 12.44 4.01 -2.78
N TYR A 93 12.60 2.96 -1.95
CA TYR A 93 11.71 1.81 -1.92
C TYR A 93 11.47 1.37 -0.49
N LEU A 94 10.37 1.82 0.10
CA LEU A 94 10.03 1.57 1.50
C LEU A 94 8.91 0.54 1.70
N TRP A 95 8.53 -0.18 0.66
CA TRP A 95 7.56 -1.27 0.76
C TRP A 95 7.91 -2.32 1.83
N PRO A 96 9.18 -2.79 1.96
CA PRO A 96 9.52 -3.76 3.01
C PRO A 96 9.19 -3.27 4.43
N HIS A 97 9.33 -1.97 4.69
CA HIS A 97 9.00 -1.38 6.00
C HIS A 97 7.47 -1.28 6.20
N MET A 98 6.71 -0.98 5.15
CA MET A 98 5.25 -1.03 5.21
C MET A 98 4.77 -2.47 5.46
N LEU A 99 5.34 -3.46 4.78
CA LEU A 99 5.02 -4.87 4.98
C LEU A 99 5.31 -5.31 6.42
N ARG A 100 6.44 -4.88 7.00
CA ARG A 100 6.76 -5.12 8.41
C ARG A 100 5.71 -4.51 9.34
N ALA A 101 5.31 -3.26 9.11
CA ALA A 101 4.25 -2.62 9.89
C ALA A 101 2.92 -3.40 9.78
N ILE A 102 2.56 -3.89 8.60
CA ILE A 102 1.37 -4.74 8.40
C ILE A 102 1.47 -6.02 9.24
N ARG A 103 2.63 -6.67 9.28
CA ARG A 103 2.88 -7.86 10.13
C ARG A 103 2.73 -7.58 11.61
N GLU A 104 3.24 -6.46 12.07
CA GLU A 104 3.18 -6.04 13.47
C GLU A 104 1.75 -5.66 13.89
N ILE A 105 1.03 -4.92 13.05
CA ILE A 105 -0.30 -4.37 13.35
C ILE A 105 -1.41 -5.39 13.11
N ARG A 106 -1.32 -6.18 12.04
CA ARG A 106 -2.38 -7.09 11.59
C ARG A 106 -3.74 -6.39 11.42
N PRO A 107 -3.80 -5.30 10.63
CA PRO A 107 -5.06 -4.60 10.38
C PRO A 107 -6.04 -5.48 9.60
N ALA A 108 -7.35 -5.21 9.72
CA ALA A 108 -8.36 -5.91 8.91
C ALA A 108 -8.25 -5.53 7.43
N TRP A 109 -7.98 -4.25 7.16
CA TRP A 109 -7.82 -3.72 5.81
C TRP A 109 -6.51 -2.97 5.65
N VAL A 110 -5.89 -3.13 4.49
CA VAL A 110 -4.73 -2.34 4.04
C VAL A 110 -5.11 -1.62 2.76
N ILE A 111 -4.84 -0.32 2.71
CA ILE A 111 -5.01 0.50 1.51
C ILE A 111 -3.66 1.14 1.20
N GLY A 112 -2.95 0.57 0.24
CA GLY A 112 -1.69 1.11 -0.28
C GLY A 112 -1.93 1.99 -1.50
N GLU A 113 -1.17 3.06 -1.64
CA GLU A 113 -1.25 3.95 -2.81
C GLU A 113 0.12 4.13 -3.44
N ASN A 114 0.14 4.17 -4.77
CA ASN A 114 1.36 4.49 -5.51
C ASN A 114 1.04 5.15 -6.87
N VAL A 115 2.10 5.66 -7.51
CA VAL A 115 2.00 6.25 -8.85
C VAL A 115 1.71 5.17 -9.90
N ALA A 116 1.03 5.54 -11.01
CA ALA A 116 0.71 4.60 -12.09
C ALA A 116 1.97 3.95 -12.71
N GLY A 117 3.12 4.62 -12.68
CA GLY A 117 4.39 4.08 -13.15
C GLY A 117 4.84 2.78 -12.49
N ILE A 118 4.29 2.44 -11.31
CA ILE A 118 4.58 1.17 -10.61
C ILE A 118 4.14 -0.05 -11.44
N LEU A 119 3.15 0.10 -12.32
CA LEU A 119 2.64 -0.99 -13.16
C LEU A 119 3.69 -1.54 -14.13
N THR A 120 4.64 -0.69 -14.55
CA THR A 120 5.73 -1.07 -15.46
C THR A 120 7.08 -1.18 -14.77
N MET A 121 7.14 -0.95 -13.47
CA MET A 121 8.36 -1.00 -12.69
C MET A 121 8.77 -2.45 -12.39
N VAL A 122 10.02 -2.78 -12.66
CA VAL A 122 10.60 -4.12 -12.49
C VAL A 122 11.48 -4.14 -11.24
N GLN A 123 11.45 -5.28 -10.51
CA GLN A 123 12.32 -5.51 -9.37
C GLN A 123 13.80 -5.56 -9.81
N PRO A 124 14.69 -4.84 -9.15
CA PRO A 124 16.11 -4.91 -9.46
C PRO A 124 16.70 -6.26 -9.02
N GLY A 125 17.39 -6.94 -9.93
CA GLY A 125 18.32 -8.00 -9.57
C GLY A 125 17.80 -9.41 -9.41
N LYS A 126 16.59 -9.76 -9.85
CA LYS A 126 16.16 -11.15 -10.00
C LYS A 126 16.35 -11.61 -11.46
N GLU A 127 17.59 -11.92 -11.80
CA GLU A 127 17.92 -12.69 -12.99
C GLU A 127 17.68 -14.17 -12.67
N THR A 128 16.63 -14.75 -13.20
CA THR A 128 16.40 -16.19 -13.12
C THR A 128 17.04 -16.81 -14.36
N GLU A 129 18.12 -17.55 -14.19
CA GLU A 129 18.64 -18.42 -15.25
C GLU A 129 17.56 -19.48 -15.54
N VAL A 130 16.88 -19.35 -16.65
CA VAL A 130 16.05 -20.43 -17.18
C VAL A 130 17.00 -21.40 -17.90
N GLY A 131 17.06 -22.62 -17.35
CA GLY A 131 17.97 -23.66 -17.79
C GLY A 131 18.01 -23.86 -19.31
N SER A 132 19.21 -24.04 -19.83
CA SER A 132 19.52 -24.36 -21.20
C SER A 132 18.85 -25.69 -21.59
N GLN A 133 17.85 -25.65 -22.47
CA GLN A 133 17.51 -26.82 -23.28
C GLN A 133 18.58 -26.97 -24.34
N THR A 134 19.38 -28.01 -24.20
CA THR A 134 20.33 -28.46 -25.23
C THR A 134 19.55 -28.86 -26.47
N SER A 135 19.64 -28.05 -27.51
CA SER A 135 19.23 -28.43 -28.85
C SER A 135 20.18 -29.54 -29.37
N LEU A 136 19.59 -30.66 -29.83
CA LEU A 136 20.31 -31.80 -30.42
C LEU A 136 20.99 -31.47 -31.77
N PHE A 137 20.84 -30.28 -32.30
CA PHE A 137 21.50 -29.81 -33.50
C PHE A 137 22.32 -28.58 -33.16
N GLY A 138 23.64 -28.80 -33.14
CA GLY A 138 24.65 -27.83 -32.74
C GLY A 138 24.72 -26.61 -33.64
N GLU A 139 23.86 -25.65 -33.43
CA GLU A 139 24.02 -24.28 -33.89
C GLU A 139 23.51 -23.31 -32.86
N ASP A 140 24.46 -22.46 -32.45
CA ASP A 140 24.25 -21.21 -31.69
C ASP A 140 23.75 -21.34 -30.26
N ASN A 141 24.68 -21.63 -29.35
CA ASN A 141 24.56 -21.47 -27.90
C ASN A 141 24.34 -19.99 -27.49
N ARG A 142 23.35 -19.33 -28.05
CA ARG A 142 22.80 -18.13 -27.43
C ARG A 142 21.91 -18.59 -26.30
N LYS A 143 22.46 -18.59 -25.09
CA LYS A 143 21.67 -18.65 -23.86
C LYS A 143 20.56 -17.60 -24.00
N ARG A 144 19.36 -18.00 -24.36
CA ARG A 144 18.17 -17.19 -24.18
C ARG A 144 17.94 -17.15 -22.68
N ILE A 145 18.56 -16.23 -22.01
CA ILE A 145 18.20 -15.82 -20.67
C ILE A 145 16.85 -15.15 -20.83
N LEU A 146 15.78 -15.93 -20.69
CA LEU A 146 14.45 -15.38 -20.52
C LEU A 146 14.44 -14.81 -19.11
N LEU A 147 14.87 -13.56 -19.00
CA LEU A 147 14.72 -12.76 -17.80
C LEU A 147 13.22 -12.67 -17.50
N ARG A 148 12.74 -13.45 -16.55
CA ARG A 148 11.42 -13.24 -16.01
C ARG A 148 11.48 -11.96 -15.18
N GLN A 149 11.02 -10.87 -15.77
CA GLN A 149 10.88 -9.59 -15.07
C GLN A 149 9.77 -9.75 -14.03
N GLU A 150 10.14 -9.68 -12.76
CA GLU A 150 9.14 -9.61 -11.69
C GLU A 150 8.77 -8.14 -11.49
N TYR A 151 7.51 -7.81 -11.75
CA TYR A 151 7.00 -6.46 -11.55
C TYR A 151 6.81 -6.15 -10.08
N VAL A 152 7.05 -4.90 -9.68
CA VAL A 152 6.87 -4.45 -8.29
C VAL A 152 5.45 -4.69 -7.81
N VAL A 153 4.44 -4.48 -8.66
CA VAL A 153 3.03 -4.78 -8.35
C VAL A 153 2.83 -6.25 -7.99
N GLU A 154 3.43 -7.18 -8.74
CA GLU A 154 3.35 -8.62 -8.44
C GLU A 154 3.97 -8.93 -7.08
N THR A 155 5.12 -8.35 -6.77
CA THR A 155 5.79 -8.53 -5.47
C THR A 155 4.90 -8.06 -4.33
N ILE A 156 4.31 -6.87 -4.44
CA ILE A 156 3.41 -6.33 -3.42
C ILE A 156 2.20 -7.24 -3.21
N CYS A 157 1.56 -7.68 -4.29
CA CYS A 157 0.42 -8.60 -4.19
C CYS A 157 0.81 -9.93 -3.55
N LYS A 158 1.90 -10.56 -3.99
CA LYS A 158 2.41 -11.82 -3.41
C LYS A 158 2.78 -11.68 -1.95
N ASP A 159 3.42 -10.57 -1.55
CA ASP A 159 3.79 -10.34 -0.17
C ASP A 159 2.55 -10.20 0.73
N LEU A 160 1.52 -9.47 0.27
CA LEU A 160 0.24 -9.36 0.99
C LEU A 160 -0.49 -10.70 1.07
N GLU A 161 -0.52 -11.48 -0.01
CA GLU A 161 -1.11 -12.82 -0.03
C GLU A 161 -0.40 -13.78 0.93
N ARG A 162 0.93 -13.74 1.02
CA ARG A 162 1.71 -14.53 1.99
C ARG A 162 1.40 -14.16 3.44
N GLU A 163 0.98 -12.91 3.68
CA GLU A 163 0.52 -12.47 5.00
C GLU A 163 -0.95 -12.79 5.28
N GLY A 164 -1.63 -13.50 4.38
CA GLY A 164 -3.03 -13.92 4.56
C GLY A 164 -4.06 -12.88 4.10
N TYR A 165 -3.66 -11.90 3.28
CA TYR A 165 -4.57 -10.92 2.70
C TYR A 165 -5.03 -11.34 1.31
N SER A 166 -6.31 -11.14 1.01
CA SER A 166 -6.79 -11.05 -0.37
C SER A 166 -6.55 -9.64 -0.87
N VAL A 167 -5.91 -9.48 -2.03
CA VAL A 167 -5.53 -8.17 -2.56
C VAL A 167 -6.13 -7.93 -3.94
N GLN A 168 -6.60 -6.69 -4.15
CA GLN A 168 -7.09 -6.21 -5.43
C GLN A 168 -6.36 -4.90 -5.78
N PRO A 169 -5.48 -4.89 -6.80
CA PRO A 169 -4.94 -3.65 -7.33
C PRO A 169 -5.98 -2.96 -8.22
N LEU A 170 -6.10 -1.65 -8.09
CA LEU A 170 -7.03 -0.80 -8.84
C LEU A 170 -6.29 0.41 -9.41
N LEU A 171 -6.54 0.74 -10.67
CA LEU A 171 -6.09 2.00 -11.27
C LEU A 171 -7.23 3.01 -11.22
N ILE A 172 -7.08 4.07 -10.44
CA ILE A 172 -8.10 5.11 -10.29
C ILE A 172 -7.49 6.46 -10.69
N PRO A 173 -7.95 7.08 -11.77
CA PRO A 173 -7.56 8.43 -12.15
C PRO A 173 -8.31 9.45 -11.30
N ALA A 174 -7.69 10.60 -11.03
CA ALA A 174 -8.33 11.67 -10.24
C ALA A 174 -9.62 12.20 -10.90
N CYS A 175 -9.70 12.18 -12.23
CA CYS A 175 -10.92 12.57 -12.95
C CYS A 175 -12.12 11.63 -12.66
N ALA A 176 -11.89 10.39 -12.25
CA ALA A 176 -12.97 9.48 -11.85
C ALA A 176 -13.71 9.95 -10.58
N VAL A 177 -13.11 10.85 -9.81
CA VAL A 177 -13.69 11.45 -8.60
C VAL A 177 -13.97 12.95 -8.78
N GLY A 178 -14.05 13.43 -10.02
CA GLY A 178 -14.44 14.79 -10.36
C GLY A 178 -13.30 15.81 -10.43
N ALA A 179 -12.04 15.40 -10.33
CA ALA A 179 -10.90 16.33 -10.50
C ALA A 179 -10.71 16.71 -11.97
N PRO A 180 -10.27 17.97 -12.28
CA PRO A 180 -10.10 18.44 -13.66
C PRO A 180 -8.84 17.89 -14.36
N HIS A 181 -8.14 16.93 -13.77
CA HIS A 181 -6.92 16.31 -14.28
C HIS A 181 -6.92 14.80 -14.09
N ARG A 182 -6.10 14.06 -14.86
CA ARG A 182 -6.06 12.60 -14.79
C ARG A 182 -5.38 12.10 -13.52
N ARG A 183 -4.16 12.46 -13.24
CA ARG A 183 -3.36 12.00 -12.09
C ARG A 183 -3.68 10.54 -11.69
N ASP A 184 -3.30 9.61 -12.55
CA ASP A 184 -3.56 8.19 -12.35
C ASP A 184 -2.79 7.66 -11.14
N ARG A 185 -3.46 6.86 -10.28
CA ARG A 185 -2.89 6.22 -9.10
C ARG A 185 -3.28 4.76 -9.05
N VAL A 186 -2.35 3.93 -8.60
CA VAL A 186 -2.61 2.53 -8.30
C VAL A 186 -2.91 2.40 -6.82
N TRP A 187 -4.00 1.75 -6.52
CA TRP A 187 -4.46 1.44 -5.16
C TRP A 187 -4.40 -0.05 -4.94
N PHE A 188 -3.82 -0.47 -3.83
CA PHE A 188 -3.82 -1.86 -3.37
C PHE A 188 -4.81 -1.97 -2.24
N ILE A 189 -5.96 -2.59 -2.49
CA ILE A 189 -6.96 -2.85 -1.47
C ILE A 189 -6.78 -4.28 -1.01
N ALA A 190 -6.39 -4.49 0.24
CA ALA A 190 -6.15 -5.80 0.79
C ALA A 190 -6.98 -6.02 2.05
N HIS A 191 -7.54 -7.21 2.18
CA HIS A 191 -8.38 -7.63 3.28
C HIS A 191 -7.86 -8.93 3.90
N CYS A 192 -7.76 -8.97 5.23
CA CYS A 192 -7.30 -10.14 5.96
C CYS A 192 -8.41 -11.19 6.09
N ALA A 193 -8.19 -12.39 5.51
CA ALA A 193 -9.16 -13.48 5.54
C ALA A 193 -9.33 -14.12 6.93
N ASP A 194 -8.33 -13.99 7.83
CA ASP A 194 -8.26 -14.72 9.12
C ASP A 194 -8.88 -13.97 10.31
N SER A 195 -9.49 -12.82 10.11
CA SER A 195 -10.00 -12.02 11.22
C SER A 195 -11.44 -12.36 11.59
N ARG A 196 -11.58 -13.13 12.67
CA ARG A 196 -12.79 -13.31 13.53
C ARG A 196 -14.11 -13.66 12.84
N THR A 197 -14.77 -14.69 13.35
CA THR A 197 -16.12 -15.18 13.05
C THR A 197 -16.85 -14.52 11.87
N GLU A 198 -17.19 -15.33 10.87
CA GLU A 198 -17.71 -14.91 9.55
C GLU A 198 -18.84 -13.86 9.61
N ASP A 199 -19.66 -13.86 10.65
CA ASP A 199 -20.79 -12.93 10.78
C ASP A 199 -20.36 -11.50 11.14
N VAL A 200 -19.45 -11.33 12.11
CA VAL A 200 -18.90 -10.00 12.47
C VAL A 200 -18.03 -9.45 11.36
N ARG A 201 -17.40 -10.35 10.62
CA ARG A 201 -16.61 -10.03 9.42
C ARG A 201 -17.50 -9.47 8.31
N ARG A 202 -18.62 -10.13 8.00
CA ARG A 202 -19.53 -9.75 6.93
C ARG A 202 -20.19 -8.38 7.18
N GLU A 203 -20.65 -8.14 8.40
CA GLU A 203 -21.19 -6.82 8.80
C GLU A 203 -20.14 -5.69 8.73
N ARG A 204 -18.87 -5.99 9.06
CA ARG A 204 -17.77 -5.02 8.95
C ARG A 204 -17.38 -4.74 7.51
N GLU A 205 -17.28 -5.77 6.68
CA GLU A 205 -16.94 -5.66 5.25
C GLU A 205 -17.98 -4.83 4.51
N GLU A 206 -19.26 -5.14 4.71
CA GLU A 206 -20.37 -4.40 4.10
C GLU A 206 -20.37 -2.93 4.53
N LYS A 207 -20.02 -2.66 5.78
CA LYS A 207 -19.96 -1.29 6.29
C LYS A 207 -18.77 -0.50 5.74
N VAL A 208 -17.56 -1.08 5.76
CA VAL A 208 -16.36 -0.41 5.23
C VAL A 208 -16.53 -0.19 3.73
N LEU A 209 -17.05 -1.17 3.00
CA LEU A 209 -17.30 -1.06 1.57
C LEU A 209 -18.37 -0.01 1.27
N ALA A 210 -19.46 0.02 2.04
CA ALA A 210 -20.50 1.04 1.91
C ALA A 210 -19.95 2.43 2.22
N ASP A 211 -19.17 2.58 3.29
CA ASP A 211 -18.57 3.86 3.70
C ASP A 211 -17.52 4.37 2.66
N VAL A 212 -16.84 3.45 1.98
CA VAL A 212 -15.83 3.78 0.94
C VAL A 212 -16.49 4.04 -0.43
N ILE A 213 -17.54 3.29 -0.78
CA ILE A 213 -18.16 3.35 -2.13
C ILE A 213 -19.36 4.30 -2.18
N ALA A 214 -20.11 4.48 -1.07
CA ALA A 214 -21.31 5.30 -1.05
C ALA A 214 -21.14 6.74 -1.57
N PRO A 215 -20.00 7.44 -1.33
CA PRO A 215 -19.76 8.75 -1.92
C PRO A 215 -19.66 8.75 -3.45
N TYR A 216 -19.33 7.60 -4.07
CA TYR A 216 -19.05 7.48 -5.51
C TYR A 216 -20.24 6.97 -6.32
N THR A 217 -21.29 6.43 -5.65
CA THR A 217 -22.48 5.91 -6.33
C THR A 217 -23.55 6.96 -6.62
N ASN A 218 -23.47 8.13 -5.99
CA ASN A 218 -24.38 9.25 -6.26
C ASN A 218 -23.84 10.19 -7.33
N GLY A 219 -23.78 9.67 -8.52
CA GLY A 219 -23.85 10.30 -9.81
C GLY A 219 -23.08 11.59 -10.07
N ASN A 220 -21.94 11.47 -10.74
CA ASN A 220 -21.66 12.38 -11.84
C ASN A 220 -20.84 11.62 -12.89
N ARG A 221 -21.47 11.29 -14.01
CA ARG A 221 -20.78 10.77 -15.19
C ARG A 221 -19.84 11.86 -15.68
N CYS A 222 -18.57 11.52 -15.84
CA CYS A 222 -17.64 12.36 -16.59
C CYS A 222 -18.18 12.50 -18.04
N ASN A 223 -18.53 13.71 -18.41
CA ASN A 223 -18.69 14.10 -19.82
C ASN A 223 -17.32 14.36 -20.45
#